data_9cbb6442e825f9c791b5b6d8431dce9a
#
_entry.id   9cbb6442e825f9c791b5b6d8431dce9a
#
_cell.length_a   1.000
_cell.length_b   1.000
_cell.length_c   1.000
_cell.angle_alpha   90.00
_cell.angle_beta   90.00
_cell.angle_gamma   90.00
#
_symmetry.space_group_name_H-M   'P 1'
#
loop_
_entity.id
_entity.type
_entity.pdbx_description
1 polymer ?
#
loop_
_entity_poly.entity_id
_entity_poly.type
_entity_poly.pdbx_seq_one_letter_code
_entity_poly.pdbx_strand_id
1 'polypeptide(L)'
;MRVYLDNCCYNRPFDEQAQLRVRLETEAKMEIQSQMRIGVVEYVWSEMLTGEVCDSPYINQREKILPWRFGAVEYVRITEEVIERAEKIMTLGIKSADAIHLACAIEARCDWFFTVDKGVLKKVSQIGEMRVANPMDYVKEM
;
A
#
# COMPACT_ATOMS: atom_id res chain seq x y z
N MET A 1 4.16 -6.21 14.02
CA MET A 1 3.98 -5.00 13.22
C MET A 1 3.26 -5.35 11.94
N ARG A 2 2.26 -4.59 11.59
CA ARG A 2 1.36 -4.88 10.47
C ARG A 2 1.42 -3.73 9.45
N VAL A 3 1.58 -4.07 8.17
CA VAL A 3 1.76 -3.08 7.11
C VAL A 3 0.76 -3.27 5.97
N TYR A 4 0.53 -2.19 5.21
CA TYR A 4 -0.26 -2.20 3.98
C TYR A 4 0.58 -1.53 2.89
N LEU A 5 0.76 -2.21 1.77
CA LEU A 5 1.41 -1.63 0.60
C LEU A 5 0.35 -1.20 -0.40
N ASP A 6 0.38 0.08 -0.79
CA ASP A 6 -0.46 0.59 -1.86
C ASP A 6 -0.07 -0.07 -3.19
N ASN A 7 -1.01 -0.12 -4.13
CA ASN A 7 -0.77 -0.75 -5.44
C ASN A 7 0.43 -0.13 -6.18
N CYS A 8 0.64 1.18 -6.04
CA CYS A 8 1.79 1.83 -6.66
C CYS A 8 3.13 1.27 -6.14
N CYS A 9 3.17 0.79 -4.90
CA CYS A 9 4.36 0.12 -4.37
C CYS A 9 4.56 -1.24 -5.01
N TYR A 10 3.49 -2.03 -5.16
CA TYR A 10 3.58 -3.34 -5.82
C TYR A 10 4.03 -3.19 -7.28
N ASN A 11 3.63 -2.13 -7.96
CA ASN A 11 3.97 -1.88 -9.35
C ASN A 11 5.34 -1.24 -9.55
N ARG A 12 5.95 -0.66 -8.50
CA ARG A 12 7.18 0.13 -8.63
C ARG A 12 8.34 -0.61 -9.32
N PRO A 13 8.58 -1.90 -9.06
CA PRO A 13 9.64 -2.63 -9.77
C PRO A 13 9.43 -2.76 -11.27
N PHE A 14 8.21 -2.58 -11.76
CA PHE A 14 7.87 -2.66 -13.19
C PHE A 14 7.90 -1.30 -13.87
N ASP A 15 8.05 -0.21 -13.10
CA ASP A 15 8.16 1.14 -13.65
C ASP A 15 9.55 1.35 -14.26
N GLU A 16 9.67 2.38 -15.12
CA GLU A 16 10.95 2.75 -15.71
C GLU A 16 11.96 3.11 -14.60
N GLN A 17 13.10 2.42 -14.57
CA GLN A 17 14.08 2.55 -13.49
C GLN A 17 15.18 3.60 -13.78
N ALA A 18 14.99 4.46 -14.78
CA ALA A 18 15.99 5.45 -15.15
C ALA A 18 16.23 6.52 -14.06
N GLN A 19 15.17 6.87 -13.32
CA GLN A 19 15.26 7.86 -12.25
C GLN A 19 15.77 7.21 -10.96
N LEU A 20 16.71 7.89 -10.31
CA LEU A 20 17.29 7.40 -9.05
C LEU A 20 16.21 7.18 -7.98
N ARG A 21 15.26 8.10 -7.85
CA ARG A 21 14.17 7.99 -6.88
C ARG A 21 13.37 6.69 -7.07
N VAL A 22 13.03 6.37 -8.32
CA VAL A 22 12.26 5.16 -8.64
C VAL A 22 13.04 3.91 -8.23
N ARG A 23 14.35 3.88 -8.53
CA ARG A 23 15.20 2.75 -8.13
C ARG A 23 15.28 2.59 -6.62
N LEU A 24 15.43 3.70 -5.89
CA LEU A 24 15.50 3.66 -4.43
C LEU A 24 14.18 3.21 -3.81
N GLU A 25 13.08 3.66 -4.35
CA GLU A 25 11.75 3.21 -3.90
C GLU A 25 11.53 1.74 -4.20
N THR A 26 11.99 1.27 -5.36
CA THR A 26 11.93 -0.14 -5.72
C THR A 26 12.74 -0.99 -4.74
N GLU A 27 13.98 -0.59 -4.44
CA GLU A 27 14.85 -1.31 -3.51
C GLU A 27 14.24 -1.36 -2.10
N ALA A 28 13.71 -0.24 -1.63
CA ALA A 28 13.08 -0.17 -0.31
C ALA A 28 11.84 -1.08 -0.24
N LYS A 29 11.02 -1.07 -1.26
CA LYS A 29 9.84 -1.93 -1.33
C LYS A 29 10.23 -3.41 -1.35
N MET A 30 11.26 -3.76 -2.10
CA MET A 30 11.75 -5.13 -2.16
C MET A 30 12.26 -5.60 -0.79
N GLU A 31 12.91 -4.74 -0.03
CA GLU A 31 13.35 -5.05 1.33
C GLU A 31 12.16 -5.31 2.26
N ILE A 32 11.13 -4.48 2.18
CA ILE A 32 9.91 -4.68 2.96
C ILE A 32 9.24 -6.00 2.59
N GLN A 33 9.15 -6.33 1.30
CA GLN A 33 8.57 -7.59 0.86
C GLN A 33 9.40 -8.80 1.31
N SER A 34 10.71 -8.65 1.40
CA SER A 34 11.58 -9.69 1.94
C SER A 34 11.18 -10.00 3.39
N GLN A 35 10.95 -8.96 4.20
CA GLN A 35 10.49 -9.11 5.59
C GLN A 35 9.08 -9.70 5.67
N MET A 36 8.22 -9.34 4.73
CA MET A 36 6.87 -9.91 4.65
C MET A 36 6.92 -11.41 4.35
N ARG A 37 7.80 -11.80 3.45
CA ARG A 37 7.94 -13.20 3.03
C ARG A 37 8.40 -14.11 4.16
N ILE A 38 9.32 -13.65 5.00
CA ILE A 38 9.84 -14.43 6.13
C ILE A 38 9.04 -14.25 7.42
N GLY A 39 7.98 -13.44 7.39
CA GLY A 39 7.09 -13.28 8.52
C GLY A 39 7.56 -12.32 9.61
N VAL A 40 8.64 -11.58 9.39
CA VAL A 40 9.11 -10.55 10.34
C VAL A 40 8.10 -9.40 10.42
N VAL A 41 7.45 -9.12 9.31
CA VAL A 41 6.41 -8.10 9.19
C VAL A 41 5.16 -8.78 8.65
N GLU A 42 4.03 -8.59 9.33
CA GLU A 42 2.73 -9.03 8.83
C GLU A 42 2.22 -8.00 7.83
N TYR A 43 1.46 -8.46 6.84
CA TYR A 43 0.87 -7.53 5.88
C TYR A 43 -0.59 -7.87 5.59
N VAL A 44 -1.30 -6.86 5.11
CA VAL A 44 -2.72 -6.92 4.82
C VAL A 44 -2.92 -6.79 3.31
N TRP A 45 -3.89 -7.49 2.78
CA TRP A 45 -4.35 -7.36 1.40
C TRP A 45 -5.80 -6.93 1.43
N SER A 46 -6.29 -6.30 0.34
CA SER A 46 -7.67 -5.81 0.29
C SER A 46 -8.35 -6.15 -1.02
N GLU A 47 -9.67 -6.13 -0.98
CA GLU A 47 -10.51 -6.24 -2.17
C GLU A 47 -10.17 -5.14 -3.19
N MET A 48 -9.84 -3.95 -2.71
CA MET A 48 -9.41 -2.84 -3.56
C MET A 48 -8.14 -3.18 -4.33
N LEU A 49 -7.15 -3.78 -3.67
CA LEU A 49 -5.92 -4.23 -4.32
C LEU A 49 -6.22 -5.29 -5.38
N THR A 50 -7.06 -6.26 -5.05
CA THR A 50 -7.46 -7.29 -6.02
C THR A 50 -8.05 -6.65 -7.28
N GLY A 51 -8.97 -5.71 -7.10
CA GLY A 51 -9.62 -5.03 -8.22
C GLY A 51 -8.61 -4.29 -9.10
N GLU A 52 -7.72 -3.51 -8.48
CA GLU A 52 -6.73 -2.74 -9.24
C GLU A 52 -5.73 -3.63 -9.97
N VAL A 53 -5.25 -4.69 -9.30
CA VAL A 53 -4.31 -5.62 -9.93
C VAL A 53 -4.97 -6.36 -11.10
N CYS A 54 -6.21 -6.81 -10.92
CA CYS A 54 -6.95 -7.53 -11.96
C CYS A 54 -7.30 -6.62 -13.15
N ASP A 55 -7.47 -5.32 -12.93
CA ASP A 55 -7.75 -4.35 -13.99
C ASP A 55 -6.50 -3.96 -14.79
N SER A 56 -5.31 -4.32 -14.33
CA SER A 56 -4.08 -4.02 -15.04
C SER A 56 -4.03 -4.78 -16.38
N PRO A 57 -3.68 -4.10 -17.50
CA PRO A 57 -3.53 -4.77 -18.79
C PRO A 57 -2.24 -5.60 -18.89
N TYR A 58 -1.36 -5.48 -17.91
CA TYR A 58 -0.05 -6.13 -17.94
C TYR A 58 -0.09 -7.48 -17.23
N ILE A 59 -0.28 -8.54 -18.01
CA ILE A 59 -0.44 -9.92 -17.48
C ILE A 59 0.73 -10.35 -16.59
N ASN A 60 1.96 -10.04 -17.00
CA ASN A 60 3.15 -10.42 -16.22
C ASN A 60 3.17 -9.78 -14.85
N GLN A 61 2.74 -8.52 -14.76
CA GLN A 61 2.66 -7.81 -13.48
C GLN A 61 1.60 -8.45 -12.59
N ARG A 62 0.42 -8.71 -13.14
CA ARG A 62 -0.68 -9.37 -12.39
C ARG A 62 -0.22 -10.71 -11.82
N GLU A 63 0.45 -11.52 -12.63
CA GLU A 63 0.90 -12.85 -12.22
C GLU A 63 1.93 -12.79 -11.09
N LYS A 64 2.72 -11.72 -11.01
CA LYS A 64 3.74 -11.55 -9.97
C LYS A 64 3.21 -10.87 -8.72
N ILE A 65 2.20 -10.04 -8.85
CA ILE A 65 1.67 -9.26 -7.72
C ILE A 65 0.53 -9.99 -7.02
N LEU A 66 -0.43 -10.51 -7.77
CA LEU A 66 -1.63 -11.11 -7.19
C LEU A 66 -1.36 -12.24 -6.19
N PRO A 67 -0.35 -13.11 -6.38
CA PRO A 67 -0.05 -14.18 -5.41
C PRO A 67 0.28 -13.69 -4.00
N TRP A 68 0.70 -12.42 -3.83
CA TRP A 68 0.98 -11.87 -2.50
C TRP A 68 -0.25 -11.91 -1.59
N ARG A 69 -1.48 -11.92 -2.14
CA ARG A 69 -2.70 -12.00 -1.35
C ARG A 69 -2.76 -13.23 -0.46
N PHE A 70 -2.09 -14.31 -0.85
CA PHE A 70 -2.14 -15.57 -0.11
C PHE A 70 -1.33 -15.56 1.17
N GLY A 71 -0.33 -14.70 1.29
CA GLY A 71 0.48 -14.58 2.50
C GLY A 71 -0.02 -13.51 3.47
N ALA A 72 -1.06 -12.78 3.10
CA ALA A 72 -1.62 -11.72 3.95
C ALA A 72 -2.27 -12.30 5.20
N VAL A 73 -2.09 -11.64 6.33
CA VAL A 73 -2.72 -12.06 7.59
C VAL A 73 -4.20 -11.72 7.65
N GLU A 74 -4.62 -10.78 6.80
CA GLU A 74 -6.02 -10.38 6.70
C GLU A 74 -6.34 -9.91 5.29
N TYR A 75 -7.52 -10.30 4.79
CA TYR A 75 -8.06 -9.82 3.51
C TYR A 75 -9.23 -8.89 3.83
N VAL A 76 -9.07 -7.60 3.57
CA VAL A 76 -10.08 -6.59 3.93
C VAL A 76 -11.06 -6.40 2.79
N ARG A 77 -12.33 -6.58 3.07
CA ARG A 77 -13.40 -6.32 2.12
C ARG A 77 -13.84 -4.85 2.20
N ILE A 78 -14.41 -4.35 1.11
CA ILE A 78 -14.96 -2.98 1.08
C ILE A 78 -16.36 -3.02 1.70
N THR A 79 -16.39 -2.85 3.02
CA THR A 79 -17.63 -2.84 3.82
C THR A 79 -18.17 -1.41 3.93
N GLU A 80 -19.38 -1.28 4.51
CA GLU A 80 -19.94 0.05 4.80
C GLU A 80 -19.02 0.86 5.72
N GLU A 81 -18.40 0.21 6.71
CA GLU A 81 -17.45 0.88 7.61
C GLU A 81 -16.24 1.42 6.86
N VAL A 82 -15.72 0.65 5.91
CA VAL A 82 -14.61 1.09 5.05
C VAL A 82 -15.04 2.29 4.21
N ILE A 83 -16.23 2.23 3.61
CA ILE A 83 -16.76 3.32 2.79
C ILE A 83 -16.93 4.60 3.61
N GLU A 84 -17.54 4.50 4.80
CA GLU A 84 -17.73 5.65 5.67
C GLU A 84 -16.41 6.29 6.08
N ARG A 85 -15.41 5.47 6.41
CA ARG A 85 -14.09 5.96 6.76
C ARG A 85 -13.42 6.62 5.55
N ALA A 86 -13.54 6.01 4.36
CA ALA A 86 -12.99 6.57 3.13
C ALA A 86 -13.60 7.93 2.82
N GLU A 87 -14.91 8.09 3.00
CA GLU A 87 -15.58 9.38 2.77
C GLU A 87 -15.00 10.47 3.68
N LYS A 88 -14.72 10.15 4.94
CA LYS A 88 -14.07 11.10 5.85
C LYS A 88 -12.67 11.46 5.39
N ILE A 89 -11.90 10.49 4.93
CA ILE A 89 -10.55 10.71 4.41
C ILE A 89 -10.59 11.59 3.15
N MET A 90 -11.58 11.41 2.31
CA MET A 90 -11.76 12.21 1.10
C MET A 90 -11.95 13.70 1.42
N THR A 91 -12.51 14.04 2.59
CA THR A 91 -12.66 15.45 3.00
C THR A 91 -11.31 16.15 3.16
N LEU A 92 -10.22 15.40 3.30
CA LEU A 92 -8.86 15.94 3.36
C LEU A 92 -8.29 16.25 1.97
N GLY A 93 -9.07 16.00 0.91
CA GLY A 93 -8.63 16.21 -0.46
C GLY A 93 -7.93 14.99 -1.08
N ILE A 94 -8.07 13.83 -0.48
CA ILE A 94 -7.50 12.57 -0.99
C ILE A 94 -8.49 11.95 -1.97
N LYS A 95 -7.98 11.42 -3.09
CA LYS A 95 -8.81 10.78 -4.12
C LYS A 95 -9.48 9.52 -3.58
N SER A 96 -10.64 9.18 -4.17
CA SER A 96 -11.46 8.06 -3.68
C SER A 96 -10.72 6.73 -3.61
N ALA A 97 -9.95 6.38 -4.65
CA ALA A 97 -9.21 5.12 -4.65
C ALA A 97 -8.19 5.06 -3.51
N ASP A 98 -7.43 6.14 -3.32
CA ASP A 98 -6.44 6.23 -2.25
C ASP A 98 -7.12 6.21 -0.88
N ALA A 99 -8.27 6.88 -0.75
CA ALA A 99 -9.02 6.90 0.50
C ALA A 99 -9.53 5.51 0.89
N ILE A 100 -9.95 4.70 -0.08
CA ILE A 100 -10.38 3.32 0.18
C ILE A 100 -9.22 2.48 0.66
N HIS A 101 -8.04 2.60 0.03
CA HIS A 101 -6.84 1.88 0.51
C HIS A 101 -6.50 2.26 1.94
N LEU A 102 -6.47 3.55 2.24
CA LEU A 102 -6.17 4.04 3.59
C LEU A 102 -7.20 3.54 4.59
N ALA A 103 -8.48 3.58 4.23
CA ALA A 103 -9.56 3.09 5.09
C ALA A 103 -9.42 1.59 5.38
N CYS A 104 -9.10 0.79 4.37
CA CYS A 104 -8.85 -0.64 4.55
C CYS A 104 -7.70 -0.89 5.54
N ALA A 105 -6.61 -0.16 5.38
CA ALA A 105 -5.45 -0.30 6.25
C ALA A 105 -5.77 0.08 7.69
N ILE A 106 -6.54 1.14 7.90
CA ILE A 106 -6.95 1.58 9.24
C ILE A 106 -7.88 0.55 9.89
N GLU A 107 -8.86 0.06 9.16
CA GLU A 107 -9.79 -0.97 9.67
C GLU A 107 -9.05 -2.25 10.04
N ALA A 108 -8.00 -2.61 9.31
CA ALA A 108 -7.16 -3.77 9.60
C ALA A 108 -6.11 -3.50 10.68
N ARG A 109 -6.10 -2.31 11.27
CA ARG A 109 -5.18 -1.90 12.34
C ARG A 109 -3.72 -1.98 11.92
N CYS A 110 -3.41 -1.55 10.70
CA CYS A 110 -2.04 -1.48 10.24
C CYS A 110 -1.27 -0.39 10.97
N ASP A 111 0.00 -0.66 11.24
CA ASP A 111 0.91 0.30 11.85
C ASP A 111 1.47 1.25 10.78
N TRP A 112 1.69 0.73 9.59
CA TRP A 112 2.24 1.49 8.47
C TRP A 112 1.42 1.29 7.20
N PHE A 113 1.28 2.37 6.44
CA PHE A 113 0.75 2.37 5.07
C PHE A 113 1.86 2.91 4.17
N PHE A 114 2.31 2.11 3.21
CA PHE A 114 3.38 2.51 2.30
C PHE A 114 2.82 2.92 0.95
N THR A 115 3.20 4.10 0.50
CA THR A 115 2.84 4.62 -0.81
C THR A 115 3.98 5.44 -1.39
N VAL A 116 4.05 5.50 -2.73
CA VAL A 116 4.97 6.40 -3.43
C VAL A 116 4.23 7.59 -4.05
N ASP A 117 2.91 7.66 -3.85
CA ASP A 117 2.08 8.75 -4.37
C ASP A 117 2.32 10.03 -3.58
N LYS A 118 2.85 11.06 -4.25
CA LYS A 118 3.15 12.35 -3.62
C LYS A 118 1.91 13.08 -3.14
N GLY A 119 0.77 12.90 -3.83
CA GLY A 119 -0.49 13.51 -3.45
C GLY A 119 -0.99 13.01 -2.10
N VAL A 120 -0.85 11.72 -1.83
CA VAL A 120 -1.17 11.12 -0.53
C VAL A 120 -0.16 11.58 0.51
N LEU A 121 1.14 11.47 0.21
CA LEU A 121 2.21 11.79 1.15
C LEU A 121 2.17 13.23 1.65
N LYS A 122 1.68 14.17 0.87
CA LYS A 122 1.53 15.58 1.27
C LYS A 122 0.48 15.78 2.36
N LYS A 123 -0.42 14.83 2.56
CA LYS A 123 -1.58 14.97 3.45
C LYS A 123 -1.53 14.03 4.66
N VAL A 124 -0.41 13.33 4.84
CA VAL A 124 -0.27 12.28 5.87
C VAL A 124 -0.38 12.80 7.30
N SER A 125 0.00 14.07 7.55
CA SER A 125 -0.08 14.65 8.88
C SER A 125 -1.50 14.72 9.42
N GLN A 126 -2.49 14.60 8.56
CA GLN A 126 -3.92 14.66 8.92
C GLN A 126 -4.49 13.28 9.20
N ILE A 127 -3.70 12.22 9.01
CA ILE A 127 -4.10 10.84 9.29
C ILE A 127 -3.33 10.40 10.52
N GLY A 128 -3.97 10.47 11.69
CA GLY A 128 -3.32 10.22 12.98
C GLY A 128 -3.35 8.78 13.47
N GLU A 129 -4.07 7.89 12.77
CA GLU A 129 -4.32 6.53 13.24
C GLU A 129 -3.24 5.53 12.82
N MET A 130 -2.37 5.93 11.88
CA MET A 130 -1.40 5.04 11.26
C MET A 130 -0.30 5.88 10.62
N ARG A 131 0.91 5.34 10.55
CA ARG A 131 2.00 6.02 9.86
C ARG A 131 1.87 5.78 8.36
N VAL A 132 1.77 6.85 7.60
CA VAL A 132 1.72 6.82 6.13
C VAL A 132 3.04 7.38 5.60
N ALA A 133 3.77 6.58 4.84
CA ALA A 133 5.12 6.95 4.45
C ALA A 133 5.54 6.31 3.12
N ASN A 134 6.59 6.88 2.54
CA ASN A 134 7.30 6.25 1.43
C ASN A 134 8.09 5.05 1.99
N PRO A 135 8.18 3.94 1.24
CA PRO A 135 8.97 2.78 1.70
C PRO A 135 10.40 3.14 2.12
N MET A 136 11.02 4.14 1.49
CA MET A 136 12.38 4.56 1.84
C MET A 136 12.48 5.06 3.28
N ASP A 137 11.43 5.68 3.80
CA ASP A 137 11.46 6.22 5.17
C ASP A 137 11.49 5.10 6.21
N TYR A 138 10.80 4.00 5.95
CA TYR A 138 10.84 2.83 6.82
C TYR A 138 12.20 2.15 6.82
N VAL A 139 12.79 1.99 5.63
CA VAL A 139 14.09 1.34 5.49
C VAL A 139 15.18 2.14 6.19
N LYS A 140 15.10 3.47 6.23
CA LYS A 140 16.04 4.32 6.97
C LYS A 140 15.98 4.12 8.48
N GLU A 141 14.85 3.66 9.01
CA GLU A 141 14.67 3.44 10.45
C GLU A 141 15.09 2.03 10.89
N MET A 142 15.47 1.18 9.95
CA MET A 142 15.86 -0.20 10.25
C MET A 142 17.23 -0.28 10.93
#